data_a3126020eed7297eb9afb40d7aee79ee
#
_entry.id   a3126020eed7297eb9afb40d7aee79ee
#
_cell.length_a   1.000
_cell.length_b   1.000
_cell.length_c   1.000
_cell.angle_alpha   90.00
_cell.angle_beta   90.00
_cell.angle_gamma   90.00
#
_symmetry.space_group_name_H-M   'P 1'
#
loop_
_entity.id
_entity.type
_entity.pdbx_description
1 polymer ?
#
loop_
_entity_poly.entity_id
_entity_poly.type
_entity_poly.pdbx_seq_one_letter_code
_entity_poly.pdbx_strand_id
1 'polypeptide(L)'
;TKSLMEKCFMEANTDKNRFALTRFANVAHSNGSVLPFWLKLKEEGKTLKLTSKKMNRLMFSKSDAAKLINKAINKCKGSDGGFVCSYKMKSVNMFDLAKVISDDVEVVGLRPGEKLDEDLISVKEIPFTYIHDDMIYIYNQENLDENKLRQGYSSVSAEKMTRKEMEDLVWNTK
;
A
#
# COMPACT_ATOMS: atom_id res chain seq x y z
N THR A 1 -11.56 3.70 11.52
CA THR A 1 -10.68 3.73 12.72
C THR A 1 -9.28 4.25 12.38
N LYS A 2 -8.56 3.69 11.35
CA LYS A 2 -7.20 4.14 10.98
C LYS A 2 -7.17 5.60 10.52
N SER A 3 -8.11 6.05 9.70
CA SER A 3 -8.19 7.44 9.25
C SER A 3 -8.43 8.43 10.41
N LEU A 4 -9.18 8.02 11.43
CA LEU A 4 -9.35 8.85 12.64
C LEU A 4 -8.04 8.95 13.43
N MET A 5 -7.30 7.86 13.55
CA MET A 5 -5.97 7.84 14.17
C MET A 5 -5.00 8.81 13.46
N GLU A 6 -4.96 8.79 12.13
CA GLU A 6 -4.11 9.70 11.36
C GLU A 6 -4.44 11.16 11.70
N LYS A 7 -5.72 11.53 11.69
CA LYS A 7 -6.15 12.88 12.06
C LYS A 7 -5.74 13.27 13.47
N CYS A 8 -5.98 12.40 14.47
CA CYS A 8 -5.59 12.68 15.85
C CYS A 8 -4.09 12.98 15.99
N PHE A 9 -3.23 12.20 15.34
CA PHE A 9 -1.78 12.44 15.41
C PHE A 9 -1.35 13.68 14.62
N MET A 10 -1.98 13.97 13.49
CA MET A 10 -1.69 15.20 12.74
C MET A 10 -2.11 16.45 13.53
N GLU A 11 -3.26 16.41 14.21
CA GLU A 11 -3.74 17.49 15.10
C GLU A 11 -2.90 17.66 16.37
N ALA A 12 -2.35 16.55 16.89
CA ALA A 12 -1.49 16.56 18.07
C ALA A 12 -0.05 17.03 17.76
N ASN A 13 0.28 17.29 16.49
CA ASN A 13 1.59 17.76 16.07
C ASN A 13 1.85 19.18 16.58
N THR A 14 3.00 19.40 17.22
CA THR A 14 3.45 20.69 17.73
C THR A 14 4.94 20.84 17.54
N ASP A 15 5.48 22.04 17.76
CA ASP A 15 6.93 22.30 17.69
C ASP A 15 7.75 21.43 18.66
N LYS A 16 7.13 21.01 19.78
CA LYS A 16 7.77 20.17 20.80
C LYS A 16 7.60 18.67 20.51
N ASN A 17 6.46 18.28 19.96
CA ASN A 17 6.10 16.88 19.68
C ASN A 17 5.75 16.75 18.21
N ARG A 18 6.69 16.27 17.42
CA ARG A 18 6.50 16.11 15.97
C ARG A 18 6.06 14.70 15.64
N PHE A 19 5.04 14.59 14.82
CA PHE A 19 4.49 13.32 14.35
C PHE A 19 4.66 13.19 12.83
N ALA A 20 5.05 12.01 12.40
CA ALA A 20 4.99 11.57 11.02
C ALA A 20 4.33 10.19 10.97
N LEU A 21 3.41 10.00 10.05
CA LEU A 21 2.69 8.76 9.90
C LEU A 21 3.05 8.11 8.56
N THR A 22 3.12 6.80 8.54
CA THR A 22 3.32 6.03 7.31
C THR A 22 2.04 5.28 6.97
N ARG A 23 1.55 5.46 5.75
CA ARG A 23 0.41 4.71 5.24
C ARG A 23 0.90 3.56 4.39
N PHE A 24 0.68 2.35 4.89
CA PHE A 24 1.02 1.11 4.19
C PHE A 24 -0.19 0.60 3.40
N ALA A 25 0.08 0.04 2.23
CA ALA A 25 -0.84 -0.87 1.57
C ALA A 25 -0.57 -2.32 2.03
N ASN A 26 -0.65 -3.29 1.14
CA ASN A 26 -0.41 -4.68 1.52
C ASN A 26 1.09 -4.97 1.55
N VAL A 27 1.61 -5.31 2.73
CA VAL A 27 3.02 -5.70 2.91
C VAL A 27 3.16 -7.18 2.59
N ALA A 28 3.91 -7.49 1.54
CA ALA A 28 4.19 -8.86 1.14
C ALA A 28 4.86 -9.65 2.27
N HIS A 29 4.51 -10.92 2.42
CA HIS A 29 5.03 -11.82 3.47
C HIS A 29 4.86 -11.34 4.91
N SER A 30 3.95 -10.37 5.18
CA SER A 30 3.58 -10.06 6.56
C SER A 30 2.77 -11.21 7.19
N ASN A 31 2.76 -11.31 8.52
CA ASN A 31 2.01 -12.34 9.23
C ASN A 31 0.51 -12.25 8.90
N GLY A 32 -0.08 -13.38 8.52
CA GLY A 32 -1.48 -13.46 8.10
C GLY A 32 -1.77 -12.90 6.71
N SER A 33 -0.75 -12.49 5.94
CA SER A 33 -0.95 -12.06 4.57
C SER A 33 -1.14 -13.24 3.60
N VAL A 34 -1.66 -12.94 2.41
CA VAL A 34 -2.04 -13.95 1.42
C VAL A 34 -0.85 -14.76 0.88
N LEU A 35 0.33 -14.15 0.70
CA LEU A 35 1.49 -14.84 0.12
C LEU A 35 1.99 -16.02 0.96
N PRO A 36 2.28 -15.88 2.27
CA PRO A 36 2.63 -17.03 3.11
C PRO A 36 1.55 -18.13 3.11
N PHE A 37 0.28 -17.72 3.09
CA PHE A 37 -0.83 -18.68 3.04
C PHE A 37 -0.85 -19.46 1.72
N TRP A 38 -0.70 -18.80 0.57
CA TRP A 38 -0.67 -19.45 -0.73
C TRP A 38 0.57 -20.32 -0.93
N LEU A 39 1.73 -19.89 -0.47
CA LEU A 39 2.95 -20.68 -0.53
C LEU A 39 2.80 -21.98 0.28
N LYS A 40 2.20 -21.91 1.48
CA LYS A 40 1.89 -23.09 2.29
C LYS A 40 0.91 -24.03 1.58
N LEU A 41 -0.15 -23.52 0.96
CA LEU A 41 -1.09 -24.33 0.19
C LEU A 41 -0.39 -25.06 -0.97
N LYS A 42 0.51 -24.36 -1.68
CA LYS A 42 1.33 -24.97 -2.75
C LYS A 42 2.20 -26.10 -2.23
N GLU A 43 2.91 -25.90 -1.10
CA GLU A 43 3.75 -26.92 -0.47
C GLU A 43 2.92 -28.15 -0.06
N GLU A 44 1.69 -27.95 0.38
CA GLU A 44 0.75 -29.03 0.74
C GLU A 44 0.05 -29.67 -0.48
N GLY A 45 0.38 -29.25 -1.71
CA GLY A 45 -0.28 -29.73 -2.94
C GLY A 45 -1.77 -29.36 -3.06
N LYS A 46 -2.18 -28.26 -2.39
CA LYS A 46 -3.57 -27.78 -2.35
C LYS A 46 -3.80 -26.63 -3.32
N THR A 47 -5.04 -26.55 -3.83
CA THR A 47 -5.53 -25.46 -4.69
C THR A 47 -5.45 -24.10 -3.98
N LEU A 48 -4.94 -23.08 -4.66
CA LEU A 48 -4.95 -21.71 -4.16
C LEU A 48 -6.35 -21.13 -4.27
N LYS A 49 -6.84 -20.58 -3.16
CA LYS A 49 -8.18 -19.95 -3.11
C LYS A 49 -8.06 -18.46 -3.36
N LEU A 50 -8.78 -17.96 -4.36
CA LEU A 50 -8.83 -16.56 -4.78
C LEU A 50 -10.25 -16.04 -4.68
N THR A 51 -10.43 -14.85 -4.16
CA THR A 51 -11.76 -14.24 -4.01
C THR A 51 -12.35 -13.81 -5.35
N SER A 52 -11.57 -13.17 -6.24
CA SER A 52 -11.99 -12.71 -7.56
C SER A 52 -10.81 -12.52 -8.51
N LYS A 53 -10.98 -12.89 -9.79
CA LYS A 53 -9.99 -12.59 -10.84
C LYS A 53 -9.81 -11.10 -11.12
N LYS A 54 -10.76 -10.27 -10.73
CA LYS A 54 -10.75 -8.80 -10.93
C LYS A 54 -10.13 -8.04 -9.76
N MET A 55 -9.71 -8.73 -8.69
CA MET A 55 -9.19 -8.09 -7.49
C MET A 55 -7.78 -7.56 -7.72
N ASN A 56 -7.58 -6.27 -7.41
CA ASN A 56 -6.26 -5.64 -7.43
C ASN A 56 -5.88 -5.15 -6.03
N ARG A 57 -4.60 -5.20 -5.73
CA ARG A 57 -4.04 -4.69 -4.47
C ARG A 57 -2.77 -3.88 -4.73
N LEU A 58 -2.59 -2.81 -4.00
CA LEU A 58 -1.30 -2.15 -3.89
C LEU A 58 -0.42 -2.99 -2.98
N MET A 59 0.77 -3.33 -3.42
CA MET A 59 1.69 -4.18 -2.66
C MET A 59 3.11 -3.66 -2.69
N PHE A 60 3.88 -3.96 -1.64
CA PHE A 60 5.30 -3.66 -1.55
C PHE A 60 5.98 -4.63 -0.57
N SER A 61 7.32 -4.65 -0.58
CA SER A 61 8.11 -5.57 0.25
C SER A 61 8.20 -5.10 1.71
N LYS A 62 8.58 -6.01 2.63
CA LYS A 62 8.95 -5.66 4.02
C LYS A 62 10.11 -4.66 4.06
N SER A 63 11.10 -4.84 3.17
CA SER A 63 12.24 -3.94 3.06
C SER A 63 11.80 -2.52 2.70
N ASP A 64 10.86 -2.38 1.76
CA ASP A 64 10.34 -1.07 1.37
C ASP A 64 9.48 -0.45 2.48
N ALA A 65 8.74 -1.27 3.24
CA ALA A 65 8.04 -0.79 4.43
C ALA A 65 9.01 -0.20 5.46
N ALA A 66 10.14 -0.87 5.73
CA ALA A 66 11.18 -0.36 6.62
C ALA A 66 11.83 0.92 6.08
N LYS A 67 12.13 0.97 4.77
CA LYS A 67 12.67 2.19 4.12
C LYS A 67 11.68 3.35 4.22
N LEU A 68 10.38 3.12 4.06
CA LEU A 68 9.35 4.15 4.19
C LEU A 68 9.35 4.76 5.59
N ILE A 69 9.42 3.93 6.64
CA ILE A 69 9.52 4.40 8.03
C ILE A 69 10.77 5.27 8.21
N ASN A 70 11.93 4.82 7.71
CA ASN A 70 13.17 5.58 7.81
C ASN A 70 13.10 6.93 7.07
N LYS A 71 12.50 6.97 5.86
CA LYS A 71 12.25 8.22 5.12
C LYS A 71 11.34 9.15 5.92
N ALA A 72 10.27 8.63 6.54
CA ALA A 72 9.36 9.41 7.37
C ALA A 72 10.06 10.02 8.59
N ILE A 73 10.87 9.22 9.31
CA ILE A 73 11.65 9.70 10.46
C ILE A 73 12.62 10.82 10.05
N ASN A 74 13.37 10.62 8.96
CA ASN A 74 14.36 11.60 8.50
C ASN A 74 13.69 12.90 8.07
N LYS A 75 12.58 12.83 7.34
CA LYS A 75 11.80 14.02 6.96
C LYS A 75 11.21 14.70 8.19
N CYS A 76 10.69 13.96 9.15
CA CYS A 76 10.13 14.52 10.39
C CYS A 76 11.17 15.27 11.22
N LYS A 77 12.43 14.78 11.25
CA LYS A 77 13.54 15.47 11.92
C LYS A 77 13.92 16.80 11.25
N GLY A 78 13.80 16.89 9.93
CA GLY A 78 14.15 18.07 9.13
C GLY A 78 12.97 18.99 8.82
N SER A 79 11.78 18.77 9.40
CA SER A 79 10.57 19.55 9.14
C SER A 79 9.74 19.70 10.41
N ASP A 80 8.62 20.41 10.30
CA ASP A 80 7.69 20.62 11.44
C ASP A 80 6.82 19.38 11.75
N GLY A 81 6.98 18.27 11.02
CA GLY A 81 6.14 17.08 11.17
C GLY A 81 4.72 17.29 10.64
N GLY A 82 3.72 16.62 11.25
CA GLY A 82 2.30 16.79 10.92
C GLY A 82 1.91 16.32 9.53
N PHE A 83 2.49 15.18 9.07
CA PHE A 83 2.17 14.63 7.77
C PHE A 83 1.96 13.11 7.79
N VAL A 84 1.18 12.65 6.84
CA VAL A 84 1.12 11.23 6.45
C VAL A 84 1.93 11.05 5.18
N CYS A 85 2.75 10.00 5.09
CA CYS A 85 3.47 9.68 3.87
C CYS A 85 3.28 8.23 3.43
N SER A 86 3.44 8.01 2.14
CA SER A 86 3.39 6.70 1.50
C SER A 86 4.27 6.68 0.26
N TYR A 87 4.57 5.49 -0.26
CA TYR A 87 5.12 5.34 -1.60
C TYR A 87 4.00 5.40 -2.66
N LYS A 88 4.37 5.76 -3.87
CA LYS A 88 3.59 5.48 -5.09
C LYS A 88 3.73 3.99 -5.42
N MET A 89 3.07 3.14 -4.62
CA MET A 89 3.17 1.69 -4.75
C MET A 89 2.52 1.20 -6.03
N LYS A 90 3.11 0.18 -6.64
CA LYS A 90 2.51 -0.50 -7.79
C LYS A 90 1.34 -1.39 -7.38
N SER A 91 0.45 -1.58 -8.32
CA SER A 91 -0.71 -2.47 -8.19
C SER A 91 -0.41 -3.83 -8.78
N VAL A 92 -0.93 -4.88 -8.16
CA VAL A 92 -0.88 -6.24 -8.65
C VAL A 92 -2.30 -6.80 -8.79
N ASN A 93 -2.58 -7.47 -9.90
CA ASN A 93 -3.77 -8.29 -10.01
C ASN A 93 -3.55 -9.59 -9.21
N MET A 94 -4.47 -9.91 -8.32
CA MET A 94 -4.30 -11.04 -7.40
C MET A 94 -4.37 -12.41 -8.08
N PHE A 95 -5.05 -12.51 -9.24
CA PHE A 95 -5.06 -13.74 -10.03
C PHE A 95 -3.72 -13.95 -10.73
N ASP A 96 -3.14 -12.90 -11.31
CA ASP A 96 -1.82 -12.97 -11.95
C ASP A 96 -0.73 -13.31 -10.91
N LEU A 97 -0.82 -12.73 -9.71
CA LEU A 97 0.08 -13.06 -8.61
C LEU A 97 -0.05 -14.53 -8.14
N ALA A 98 -1.29 -15.04 -8.05
CA ALA A 98 -1.54 -16.44 -7.73
C ALA A 98 -0.93 -17.38 -8.79
N LYS A 99 -1.02 -16.99 -10.08
CA LYS A 99 -0.45 -17.72 -11.21
C LYS A 99 1.09 -17.75 -11.24
N VAL A 100 1.76 -16.82 -10.57
CA VAL A 100 3.21 -16.91 -10.33
C VAL A 100 3.54 -18.06 -9.36
N ILE A 101 2.61 -18.37 -8.45
CA ILE A 101 2.81 -19.40 -7.42
C ILE A 101 2.36 -20.79 -7.93
N SER A 102 1.15 -20.90 -8.50
CA SER A 102 0.56 -22.17 -8.92
C SER A 102 -0.42 -21.97 -10.07
N ASP A 103 -0.50 -22.98 -10.94
CA ASP A 103 -1.55 -23.03 -11.97
C ASP A 103 -2.89 -23.49 -11.42
N ASP A 104 -2.91 -24.16 -10.28
CA ASP A 104 -4.12 -24.63 -9.60
C ASP A 104 -4.70 -23.53 -8.71
N VAL A 105 -5.64 -22.73 -9.29
CA VAL A 105 -6.27 -21.58 -8.62
C VAL A 105 -7.80 -21.67 -8.77
N GLU A 106 -8.50 -21.71 -7.64
CA GLU A 106 -9.95 -21.71 -7.55
C GLU A 106 -10.48 -20.33 -7.13
N VAL A 107 -11.54 -19.86 -7.80
CA VAL A 107 -12.25 -18.63 -7.43
C VAL A 107 -13.40 -18.95 -6.49
N VAL A 108 -13.32 -18.49 -5.25
CA VAL A 108 -14.30 -18.82 -4.19
C VAL A 108 -15.40 -17.76 -3.98
N GLY A 109 -15.30 -16.60 -4.64
CA GLY A 109 -16.25 -15.50 -4.51
C GLY A 109 -15.87 -14.47 -3.44
N LEU A 110 -16.50 -13.29 -3.51
CA LEU A 110 -16.28 -12.17 -2.59
C LEU A 110 -16.89 -12.45 -1.22
N ARG A 111 -16.20 -12.07 -0.16
CA ARG A 111 -16.74 -12.07 1.19
C ARG A 111 -17.53 -10.78 1.45
N PRO A 112 -18.52 -10.78 2.35
CA PRO A 112 -19.22 -9.56 2.73
C PRO A 112 -18.25 -8.47 3.19
N GLY A 113 -18.36 -7.27 2.59
CA GLY A 113 -17.49 -6.12 2.89
C GLY A 113 -16.12 -6.13 2.21
N GLU A 114 -15.77 -7.17 1.46
CA GLU A 114 -14.51 -7.21 0.71
C GLU A 114 -14.62 -6.37 -0.57
N LYS A 115 -13.61 -5.53 -0.81
CA LYS A 115 -13.52 -4.65 -1.99
C LYS A 115 -12.65 -5.29 -3.06
N LEU A 116 -13.02 -5.11 -4.32
CA LEU A 116 -12.18 -5.50 -5.47
C LEU A 116 -10.91 -4.64 -5.55
N ASP A 117 -11.06 -3.36 -5.25
CA ASP A 117 -9.99 -2.36 -5.30
C ASP A 117 -9.92 -1.57 -4.01
N GLU A 118 -8.75 -1.02 -3.71
CA GLU A 118 -8.48 -0.25 -2.49
C GLU A 118 -7.89 1.12 -2.84
N ASP A 119 -8.38 2.16 -2.15
CA ASP A 119 -7.83 3.51 -2.25
C ASP A 119 -6.71 3.70 -1.21
N LEU A 120 -5.56 4.16 -1.67
CA LEU A 120 -4.47 4.64 -0.82
C LEU A 120 -4.67 6.12 -0.49
N ILE A 121 -5.05 6.91 -1.50
CA ILE A 121 -5.39 8.33 -1.39
C ILE A 121 -6.77 8.53 -1.98
N SER A 122 -7.70 8.94 -1.15
CA SER A 122 -9.07 9.22 -1.56
C SER A 122 -9.18 10.56 -2.32
N VAL A 123 -10.25 10.72 -3.08
CA VAL A 123 -10.53 11.99 -3.80
C VAL A 123 -10.57 13.20 -2.86
N LYS A 124 -11.04 13.02 -1.62
CA LYS A 124 -11.11 14.09 -0.61
C LYS A 124 -9.75 14.55 -0.10
N GLU A 125 -8.72 13.71 -0.23
CA GLU A 125 -7.36 14.01 0.22
C GLU A 125 -6.51 14.68 -0.86
N ILE A 126 -6.97 14.68 -2.12
CA ILE A 126 -6.23 15.28 -3.26
C ILE A 126 -5.80 16.72 -2.98
N PRO A 127 -6.66 17.62 -2.47
CA PRO A 127 -6.25 19.00 -2.20
C PRO A 127 -5.10 19.15 -1.21
N PHE A 128 -4.89 18.17 -0.35
CA PHE A 128 -3.89 18.15 0.72
C PHE A 128 -2.66 17.29 0.39
N THR A 129 -2.60 16.74 -0.84
CA THR A 129 -1.62 15.74 -1.23
C THR A 129 -0.52 16.36 -2.11
N TYR A 130 0.73 16.09 -1.72
CA TYR A 130 1.93 16.48 -2.44
C TYR A 130 2.63 15.22 -2.98
N ILE A 131 3.21 15.33 -4.18
CA ILE A 131 4.04 14.29 -4.77
C ILE A 131 5.46 14.82 -4.85
N HIS A 132 6.39 14.02 -4.35
CA HIS A 132 7.82 14.28 -4.49
C HIS A 132 8.51 12.95 -4.80
N ASP A 133 9.03 12.82 -6.02
CA ASP A 133 9.63 11.60 -6.57
C ASP A 133 8.67 10.40 -6.49
N ASP A 134 9.07 9.36 -5.75
CA ASP A 134 8.31 8.14 -5.49
C ASP A 134 7.40 8.22 -4.25
N MET A 135 7.36 9.39 -3.60
CA MET A 135 6.66 9.59 -2.34
C MET A 135 5.39 10.43 -2.51
N ILE A 136 4.39 10.09 -1.71
CA ILE A 136 3.15 10.84 -1.54
C ILE A 136 3.14 11.36 -0.11
N TYR A 137 2.85 12.65 0.07
CA TYR A 137 2.70 13.29 1.37
C TYR A 137 1.33 13.94 1.48
N ILE A 138 0.67 13.78 2.62
CA ILE A 138 -0.62 14.41 2.93
C ILE A 138 -0.39 15.30 4.15
N TYR A 139 -0.79 16.56 4.05
CA TYR A 139 -0.71 17.55 5.13
C TYR A 139 -2.11 18.04 5.52
N ASN A 140 -2.21 18.79 6.61
CA ASN A 140 -3.47 19.46 7.01
C ASN A 140 -3.76 20.74 6.21
N GLN A 141 -2.78 21.24 5.46
CA GLN A 141 -2.90 22.43 4.65
C GLN A 141 -3.09 22.07 3.18
N GLU A 142 -3.90 22.87 2.48
CA GLU A 142 -4.16 22.68 1.06
C GLU A 142 -2.89 22.89 0.23
N ASN A 143 -2.65 21.99 -0.70
CA ASN A 143 -1.54 22.10 -1.64
C ASN A 143 -1.91 23.05 -2.79
N LEU A 144 -1.23 24.18 -2.85
CA LEU A 144 -1.35 25.17 -3.92
C LEU A 144 -0.31 24.98 -5.04
N ASP A 145 0.62 24.02 -4.88
CA ASP A 145 1.70 23.76 -5.84
C ASP A 145 1.23 22.95 -7.05
N GLU A 146 2.02 23.03 -8.13
CA GLU A 146 1.83 22.22 -9.34
C GLU A 146 2.04 20.73 -9.13
N ASN A 147 2.77 20.34 -8.08
CA ASN A 147 3.10 18.96 -7.72
C ASN A 147 1.97 18.23 -6.97
N LYS A 148 0.76 18.72 -7.05
CA LYS A 148 -0.39 18.05 -6.43
C LYS A 148 -0.84 16.83 -7.22
N LEU A 149 -1.37 15.85 -6.50
CA LEU A 149 -2.04 14.72 -7.10
C LEU A 149 -3.28 15.21 -7.87
N ARG A 150 -3.48 14.76 -9.11
CA ARG A 150 -4.61 15.19 -9.95
C ARG A 150 -5.83 14.29 -9.84
N GLN A 151 -5.63 13.06 -9.32
CA GLN A 151 -6.69 12.07 -9.13
C GLN A 151 -6.36 11.20 -7.91
N GLY A 152 -7.36 10.51 -7.34
CA GLY A 152 -7.13 9.56 -6.25
C GLY A 152 -6.11 8.48 -6.63
N TYR A 153 -5.36 8.00 -5.65
CA TYR A 153 -4.38 6.93 -5.86
C TYR A 153 -4.92 5.62 -5.30
N SER A 154 -5.13 4.66 -6.18
CA SER A 154 -5.78 3.38 -5.84
C SER A 154 -5.13 2.20 -6.55
N SER A 155 -5.54 0.99 -6.21
CA SER A 155 -5.11 -0.22 -6.92
C SER A 155 -5.59 -0.27 -8.38
N VAL A 156 -6.54 0.59 -8.78
CA VAL A 156 -6.99 0.72 -10.18
C VAL A 156 -6.06 1.68 -10.94
N SER A 157 -5.79 2.86 -10.37
CA SER A 157 -5.06 3.95 -11.03
C SER A 157 -3.54 3.79 -11.00
N ALA A 158 -3.01 2.99 -10.08
CA ALA A 158 -1.58 2.77 -9.94
C ALA A 158 -0.99 1.97 -11.11
N GLU A 159 0.29 2.22 -11.38
CA GLU A 159 1.07 1.41 -12.31
C GLU A 159 1.01 -0.07 -11.92
N LYS A 160 0.85 -0.94 -12.92
CA LYS A 160 0.78 -2.38 -12.68
C LYS A 160 2.19 -2.97 -12.56
N MET A 161 2.33 -3.93 -11.64
CA MET A 161 3.54 -4.73 -11.55
C MET A 161 3.71 -5.58 -12.80
N THR A 162 4.92 -5.65 -13.30
CA THR A 162 5.32 -6.62 -14.32
C THR A 162 5.37 -8.03 -13.72
N ARG A 163 5.37 -9.06 -14.57
CA ARG A 163 5.52 -10.45 -14.13
C ARG A 163 6.79 -10.66 -13.32
N LYS A 164 7.91 -10.09 -13.76
CA LYS A 164 9.19 -10.17 -13.05
C LYS A 164 9.12 -9.56 -11.65
N GLU A 165 8.49 -8.39 -11.50
CA GLU A 165 8.30 -7.75 -10.19
C GLU A 165 7.40 -8.58 -9.27
N MET A 166 6.37 -9.25 -9.82
CA MET A 166 5.55 -10.20 -9.06
C MET A 166 6.35 -11.43 -8.61
N GLU A 167 7.19 -11.98 -9.48
CA GLU A 167 8.11 -13.08 -9.16
C GLU A 167 9.09 -12.67 -8.05
N ASP A 168 9.70 -11.48 -8.18
CA ASP A 168 10.58 -10.93 -7.14
C ASP A 168 9.84 -10.72 -5.81
N LEU A 169 8.59 -10.24 -5.85
CA LEU A 169 7.77 -10.04 -4.65
C LEU A 169 7.41 -11.37 -3.95
N VAL A 170 7.21 -12.44 -4.71
CA VAL A 170 6.85 -13.77 -4.20
C VAL A 170 8.06 -14.51 -3.65
N TRP A 171 9.19 -14.50 -4.37
CA TRP A 171 10.33 -15.38 -4.07
C TRP A 171 11.48 -14.70 -3.33
N ASN A 172 11.63 -13.36 -3.43
CA ASN A 172 12.68 -12.61 -2.75
C ASN A 172 12.16 -12.10 -1.39
N THR A 173 12.25 -12.93 -0.38
CA THR A 173 11.79 -12.62 1.00
C THR A 173 12.78 -11.79 1.84
N LYS A 174 13.88 -11.32 1.22
CA LYS A 174 14.93 -10.54 1.91
C LYS A 174 14.57 -9.08 2.12
#